data_6dcac6aeb31c87ff50f18b073d35de18
#
_entry.id   6dcac6aeb31c87ff50f18b073d35de18
#
_cell.length_a   1.000
_cell.length_b   1.000
_cell.length_c   1.000
_cell.angle_alpha   90.00
_cell.angle_beta   90.00
_cell.angle_gamma   90.00
#
_symmetry.space_group_name_H-M   'P 1'
#
loop_
_entity.id
_entity.type
_entity.pdbx_description
1 polymer ?
#
loop_
_entity_poly.entity_id
_entity_poly.type
_entity_poly.pdbx_seq_one_letter_code
_entity_poly.pdbx_strand_id
1 'polypeptide(L)'
;MNEQQQIPIYDSQEPSEEGKQLVTLFNEMESKQLDFLDESGKSITERIATFLAVLFGVTPFGSNFPPAYLKGNLPAKGLVIITLILYLAAMGAGMWAIQPRYYRHYTYNVSKLGKELEKITKHKMFWIRVAGILFVLGSISLAVLIVSIIWNV
;
A
#
# COMPACT_ATOMS: atom_id res chain seq x y z
N MET A 1 -22.07 43.82 34.53
CA MET A 1 -23.09 43.17 33.71
C MET A 1 -22.36 42.06 32.94
N ASN A 2 -22.45 40.82 33.43
CA ASN A 2 -21.83 39.66 32.79
C ASN A 2 -22.91 39.01 31.94
N GLU A 3 -22.83 39.20 30.64
CA GLU A 3 -23.58 38.36 29.69
C GLU A 3 -22.93 36.95 29.69
N GLN A 4 -23.55 36.05 30.43
CA GLN A 4 -23.29 34.63 30.29
C GLN A 4 -23.84 34.21 28.91
N GLN A 5 -22.95 33.98 27.96
CA GLN A 5 -23.26 33.30 26.71
C GLN A 5 -23.79 31.90 27.09
N GLN A 6 -25.10 31.75 27.09
CA GLN A 6 -25.74 30.44 27.14
C GLN A 6 -25.35 29.68 25.86
N ILE A 7 -24.43 28.75 26.00
CA ILE A 7 -24.15 27.75 24.98
C ILE A 7 -25.45 26.96 24.78
N PRO A 8 -26.05 26.94 23.58
CA PRO A 8 -27.25 26.15 23.34
C PRO A 8 -26.90 24.69 23.59
N ILE A 9 -27.49 24.12 24.65
CA ILE A 9 -27.49 22.69 24.89
C ILE A 9 -28.38 22.12 23.79
N TYR A 10 -27.75 21.61 22.73
CA TYR A 10 -28.44 20.76 21.76
C TYR A 10 -28.95 19.55 22.54
N ASP A 11 -30.26 19.49 22.71
CA ASP A 11 -30.93 18.32 23.23
C ASP A 11 -30.55 17.14 22.34
N SER A 12 -29.66 16.30 22.81
CA SER A 12 -29.20 15.13 22.08
C SER A 12 -30.34 14.11 22.13
N GLN A 13 -31.29 14.26 21.20
CA GLN A 13 -32.26 13.21 20.96
C GLN A 13 -31.49 11.91 20.73
N GLU A 14 -31.83 10.89 21.52
CA GLU A 14 -31.28 9.55 21.26
C GLU A 14 -31.48 9.23 19.78
N PRO A 15 -30.43 8.78 19.09
CA PRO A 15 -30.53 8.44 17.66
C PRO A 15 -31.67 7.41 17.51
N SER A 16 -32.50 7.60 16.51
CA SER A 16 -33.53 6.61 16.15
C SER A 16 -32.89 5.22 15.98
N GLU A 17 -33.64 4.15 16.08
CA GLU A 17 -33.10 2.79 15.88
C GLU A 17 -32.40 2.65 14.53
N GLU A 18 -32.86 3.30 13.48
CA GLU A 18 -32.19 3.41 12.18
C GLU A 18 -30.87 4.17 12.28
N GLY A 19 -30.81 5.23 13.08
CA GLY A 19 -29.58 5.98 13.34
C GLY A 19 -28.54 5.15 14.08
N LYS A 20 -28.94 4.34 15.06
CA LYS A 20 -28.05 3.41 15.77
C LYS A 20 -27.51 2.33 14.84
N GLN A 21 -28.34 1.78 13.97
CA GLN A 21 -27.93 0.80 12.96
C GLN A 21 -26.94 1.39 11.95
N LEU A 22 -27.18 2.62 11.48
CA LEU A 22 -26.25 3.33 10.59
C LEU A 22 -24.89 3.57 11.24
N VAL A 23 -24.85 3.99 12.50
CA VAL A 23 -23.59 4.19 13.25
C VAL A 23 -22.84 2.86 13.41
N THR A 24 -23.56 1.77 13.71
CA THR A 24 -22.94 0.44 13.83
C THR A 24 -22.36 -0.03 12.50
N LEU A 25 -23.12 0.11 11.41
CA LEU A 25 -22.64 -0.20 10.06
C LEU A 25 -21.42 0.64 9.67
N PHE A 26 -21.42 1.92 10.00
CA PHE A 26 -20.28 2.81 9.70
C PHE A 26 -19.02 2.39 10.46
N ASN A 27 -19.16 2.07 11.75
CA ASN A 27 -18.05 1.57 12.57
C ASN A 27 -17.51 0.23 12.08
N GLU A 28 -18.39 -0.66 11.64
CA GLU A 28 -18.03 -1.95 11.08
C GLU A 28 -17.31 -1.80 9.72
N MET A 29 -17.80 -0.89 8.86
CA MET A 29 -17.14 -0.57 7.60
C MET A 29 -15.76 0.06 7.82
N GLU A 30 -15.60 0.93 8.80
CA GLU A 30 -14.32 1.58 9.13
C GLU A 30 -13.29 0.55 9.62
N SER A 31 -13.70 -0.37 10.50
CA SER A 31 -12.86 -1.49 10.95
C SER A 31 -12.46 -2.40 9.79
N LYS A 32 -13.43 -2.83 8.97
CA LYS A 32 -13.17 -3.68 7.79
C LYS A 32 -12.28 -3.00 6.75
N GLN A 33 -12.36 -1.67 6.63
CA GLN A 33 -11.51 -0.92 5.71
C GLN A 33 -10.03 -0.98 6.10
N LEU A 34 -9.73 -0.90 7.40
CA LEU A 34 -8.36 -1.03 7.89
C LEU A 34 -7.80 -2.44 7.65
N ASP A 35 -8.60 -3.46 7.95
CA ASP A 35 -8.23 -4.86 7.71
C ASP A 35 -7.99 -5.11 6.21
N PHE A 36 -8.87 -4.59 5.36
CA PHE A 36 -8.73 -4.69 3.91
C PHE A 36 -7.46 -4.01 3.39
N LEU A 37 -7.09 -2.85 3.96
CA LEU A 37 -5.85 -2.16 3.60
C LEU A 37 -4.62 -2.96 4.01
N ASP A 38 -4.63 -3.58 5.19
CA ASP A 38 -3.52 -4.42 5.66
C ASP A 38 -3.38 -5.69 4.82
N GLU A 39 -4.49 -6.34 4.49
CA GLU A 39 -4.52 -7.50 3.60
C GLU A 39 -4.05 -7.14 2.18
N SER A 40 -4.47 -6.00 1.65
CA SER A 40 -4.03 -5.50 0.34
C SER A 40 -2.52 -5.24 0.31
N GLY A 41 -1.96 -4.59 1.33
CA GLY A 41 -0.53 -4.36 1.45
C GLY A 41 0.27 -5.67 1.53
N LYS A 42 -0.21 -6.63 2.32
CA LYS A 42 0.36 -7.98 2.43
C LYS A 42 0.33 -8.71 1.10
N SER A 43 -0.81 -8.73 0.43
CA SER A 43 -1.00 -9.39 -0.88
C SER A 43 -0.06 -8.81 -1.95
N ILE A 44 0.10 -7.49 -2.02
CA ILE A 44 1.05 -6.85 -2.95
C ILE A 44 2.48 -7.31 -2.64
N THR A 45 2.88 -7.27 -1.37
CA THR A 45 4.23 -7.67 -0.93
C THR A 45 4.52 -9.15 -1.27
N GLU A 46 3.58 -10.04 -1.01
CA GLU A 46 3.69 -11.47 -1.32
C GLU A 46 3.80 -11.73 -2.82
N ARG A 47 2.99 -11.04 -3.64
CA ARG A 47 3.09 -11.15 -5.11
C ARG A 47 4.43 -10.68 -5.63
N ILE A 48 4.94 -9.55 -5.13
CA ILE A 48 6.26 -9.03 -5.52
C ILE A 48 7.35 -10.02 -5.10
N ALA A 49 7.30 -10.55 -3.88
CA ALA A 49 8.26 -11.55 -3.41
C ALA A 49 8.24 -12.82 -4.29
N THR A 50 7.05 -13.29 -4.68
CA THR A 50 6.90 -14.41 -5.60
C THR A 50 7.50 -14.11 -6.98
N PHE A 51 7.23 -12.93 -7.54
CA PHE A 51 7.83 -12.50 -8.81
C PHE A 51 9.35 -12.44 -8.74
N LEU A 52 9.91 -11.86 -7.69
CA LEU A 52 11.36 -11.81 -7.47
C LEU A 52 11.94 -13.21 -7.32
N ALA A 53 11.30 -14.10 -6.57
CA ALA A 53 11.75 -15.50 -6.42
C ALA A 53 11.78 -16.24 -7.76
N VAL A 54 10.77 -16.05 -8.61
CA VAL A 54 10.75 -16.62 -9.97
C VAL A 54 11.85 -16.03 -10.83
N LEU A 55 12.03 -14.70 -10.83
CA LEU A 55 13.09 -14.04 -11.60
C LEU A 55 14.48 -14.51 -11.17
N PHE A 56 14.74 -14.61 -9.87
CA PHE A 56 16.02 -15.10 -9.36
C PHE A 56 16.17 -16.62 -9.48
N GLY A 57 15.08 -17.38 -9.39
CA GLY A 57 15.11 -18.83 -9.53
C GLY A 57 15.34 -19.32 -10.97
N VAL A 58 14.86 -18.55 -11.94
CA VAL A 58 15.05 -18.85 -13.38
C VAL A 58 16.41 -18.34 -13.90
N THR A 59 17.00 -17.33 -13.24
CA THR A 59 18.34 -16.85 -13.57
C THR A 59 19.38 -17.81 -12.97
N PRO A 60 20.01 -18.70 -13.73
CA PRO A 60 21.00 -19.61 -13.17
C PRO A 60 22.19 -18.80 -12.66
N PHE A 61 22.40 -18.81 -11.34
CA PHE A 61 23.62 -18.36 -10.70
C PHE A 61 24.75 -19.36 -10.98
N GLY A 62 24.94 -19.69 -12.26
CA GLY A 62 25.96 -20.63 -12.70
C GLY A 62 27.14 -19.91 -13.33
N SER A 63 28.10 -20.70 -13.78
CA SER A 63 29.34 -20.25 -14.49
C SER A 63 29.04 -19.36 -15.71
N ASN A 64 27.82 -19.32 -16.21
CA ASN A 64 27.38 -18.55 -17.38
C ASN A 64 26.63 -17.23 -17.02
N PHE A 65 26.75 -16.75 -15.80
CA PHE A 65 26.22 -15.43 -15.46
C PHE A 65 27.19 -14.31 -15.87
N PRO A 66 26.75 -13.21 -16.49
CA PRO A 66 25.40 -12.90 -16.94
C PRO A 66 25.01 -13.70 -18.21
N PRO A 67 23.70 -14.00 -18.38
CA PRO A 67 23.17 -14.73 -19.52
C PRO A 67 23.64 -14.09 -20.87
N ALA A 68 23.74 -14.89 -21.93
CA ALA A 68 24.25 -14.46 -23.20
C ALA A 68 23.51 -13.25 -23.80
N TYR A 69 22.17 -13.15 -23.58
CA TYR A 69 21.34 -12.04 -24.05
C TYR A 69 21.63 -10.72 -23.32
N LEU A 70 22.27 -10.75 -22.15
CA LEU A 70 22.72 -9.54 -21.44
C LEU A 70 24.16 -9.16 -21.81
N LYS A 71 24.95 -10.06 -22.41
CA LYS A 71 26.34 -9.77 -22.81
C LYS A 71 26.36 -8.80 -24.01
N GLY A 72 26.91 -7.61 -23.78
CA GLY A 72 27.01 -6.58 -24.82
C GLY A 72 25.76 -5.68 -24.99
N ASN A 73 24.63 -6.03 -24.44
CA ASN A 73 23.42 -5.24 -24.58
C ASN A 73 23.24 -4.29 -23.37
N LEU A 74 23.73 -3.06 -23.50
CA LEU A 74 23.65 -2.03 -22.43
C LEU A 74 22.22 -1.62 -22.09
N PRO A 75 21.30 -1.41 -23.07
CA PRO A 75 19.90 -1.14 -22.79
C PRO A 75 19.18 -2.25 -22.00
N ALA A 76 19.42 -3.52 -22.34
CA ALA A 76 18.81 -4.64 -21.62
C ALA A 76 19.29 -4.71 -20.16
N LYS A 77 20.57 -4.47 -19.90
CA LYS A 77 21.09 -4.38 -18.52
C LYS A 77 20.43 -3.25 -17.74
N GLY A 78 20.26 -2.07 -18.35
CA GLY A 78 19.57 -0.94 -17.74
C GLY A 78 18.13 -1.28 -17.38
N LEU A 79 17.38 -1.92 -18.26
CA LEU A 79 16.01 -2.36 -18.03
C LEU A 79 15.90 -3.38 -16.87
N VAL A 80 16.82 -4.34 -16.79
CA VAL A 80 16.86 -5.30 -15.66
C VAL A 80 17.04 -4.58 -14.34
N ILE A 81 17.98 -3.65 -14.26
CA ILE A 81 18.27 -2.89 -13.04
C ILE A 81 17.06 -2.03 -12.65
N ILE A 82 16.46 -1.32 -13.61
CA ILE A 82 15.27 -0.48 -13.36
C ILE A 82 14.11 -1.34 -12.87
N THR A 83 13.85 -2.48 -13.50
CA THR A 83 12.80 -3.43 -13.09
C THR A 83 13.01 -3.89 -11.64
N LEU A 84 14.24 -4.26 -11.31
CA LEU A 84 14.58 -4.70 -9.96
C LEU A 84 14.37 -3.60 -8.93
N ILE A 85 14.83 -2.38 -9.21
CA ILE A 85 14.64 -1.22 -8.33
C ILE A 85 13.15 -0.93 -8.13
N LEU A 86 12.33 -0.97 -9.19
CA LEU A 86 10.89 -0.73 -9.11
C LEU A 86 10.19 -1.77 -8.23
N TYR A 87 10.53 -3.04 -8.36
CA TYR A 87 9.94 -4.09 -7.52
C TYR A 87 10.40 -3.97 -6.06
N LEU A 88 11.67 -3.69 -5.79
CA LEU A 88 12.17 -3.48 -4.43
C LEU A 88 11.52 -2.24 -3.78
N ALA A 89 11.36 -1.16 -4.53
CA ALA A 89 10.68 0.04 -4.06
C ALA A 89 9.18 -0.22 -3.79
N ALA A 90 8.50 -0.98 -4.66
CA ALA A 90 7.11 -1.39 -4.46
C ALA A 90 6.94 -2.25 -3.20
N MET A 91 7.85 -3.21 -2.99
CA MET A 91 7.87 -4.05 -1.78
C MET A 91 8.10 -3.21 -0.53
N GLY A 92 9.08 -2.30 -0.56
CA GLY A 92 9.34 -1.37 0.56
C GLY A 92 8.13 -0.49 0.88
N ALA A 93 7.44 0.05 -0.13
CA ALA A 93 6.23 0.83 0.05
C ALA A 93 5.08 0.00 0.66
N GLY A 94 4.89 -1.25 0.21
CA GLY A 94 3.92 -2.19 0.78
C GLY A 94 4.21 -2.51 2.24
N MET A 95 5.45 -2.82 2.57
CA MET A 95 5.88 -3.06 3.95
C MET A 95 5.68 -1.83 4.84
N TRP A 96 5.96 -0.63 4.32
CA TRP A 96 5.76 0.63 5.06
C TRP A 96 4.28 0.91 5.35
N ALA A 97 3.37 0.49 4.47
CA ALA A 97 1.94 0.60 4.69
C ALA A 97 1.43 -0.29 5.83
N ILE A 98 2.00 -1.50 5.98
CA ILE A 98 1.57 -2.50 6.98
C ILE A 98 2.23 -2.23 8.34
N GLN A 99 3.33 -1.48 8.39
CA GLN A 99 4.12 -1.30 9.61
C GLN A 99 3.27 -0.72 10.74
N PRO A 100 3.18 -1.39 11.91
CA PRO A 100 2.43 -0.88 13.05
C PRO A 100 3.08 0.41 13.56
N ARG A 101 2.28 1.43 13.76
CA ARG A 101 2.72 2.70 14.34
C ARG A 101 2.15 2.84 15.73
N TYR A 102 2.93 3.37 16.66
CA TYR A 102 2.47 3.73 17.98
C TYR A 102 1.53 4.94 17.87
N TYR A 103 0.25 4.73 18.19
CA TYR A 103 -0.74 5.80 18.26
C TYR A 103 -1.02 6.13 19.71
N ARG A 104 -1.14 7.44 20.01
CA ARG A 104 -1.54 7.89 21.34
C ARG A 104 -3.03 7.60 21.55
N HIS A 105 -3.34 6.75 22.52
CA HIS A 105 -4.72 6.50 22.93
C HIS A 105 -5.26 7.73 23.64
N TYR A 106 -6.22 8.40 23.03
CA TYR A 106 -7.01 9.46 23.65
C TYR A 106 -8.29 8.86 24.22
N THR A 107 -8.26 8.46 25.50
CA THR A 107 -9.35 7.71 26.16
C THR A 107 -10.65 8.52 26.31
N TYR A 108 -10.63 9.85 26.13
CA TYR A 108 -11.77 10.72 26.47
C TYR A 108 -12.24 11.68 25.36
N ASN A 109 -11.74 11.56 24.11
CA ASN A 109 -12.11 12.51 23.06
C ASN A 109 -12.37 11.82 21.72
N VAL A 110 -13.62 11.43 21.50
CA VAL A 110 -14.09 10.72 20.29
C VAL A 110 -13.76 11.48 19.00
N SER A 111 -13.87 12.81 19.01
CA SER A 111 -13.56 13.63 17.82
C SER A 111 -12.07 13.60 17.44
N LYS A 112 -11.16 13.51 18.42
CA LYS A 112 -9.74 13.36 18.17
C LYS A 112 -9.41 11.95 17.71
N LEU A 113 -10.10 10.94 18.22
CA LEU A 113 -9.93 9.55 17.81
C LEU A 113 -10.29 9.38 16.32
N GLY A 114 -11.42 9.92 15.87
CA GLY A 114 -11.81 9.87 14.45
C GLY A 114 -10.80 10.54 13.52
N LYS A 115 -10.23 11.70 13.90
CA LYS A 115 -9.19 12.37 13.11
C LYS A 115 -7.89 11.57 13.02
N GLU A 116 -7.50 10.88 14.10
CA GLU A 116 -6.31 10.01 14.07
C GLU A 116 -6.57 8.77 13.19
N LEU A 117 -7.74 8.16 13.27
CA LEU A 117 -8.12 7.03 12.40
C LEU A 117 -8.12 7.45 10.91
N GLU A 118 -8.70 8.59 10.58
CA GLU A 118 -8.69 9.13 9.22
C GLU A 118 -7.26 9.36 8.70
N LYS A 119 -6.36 9.87 9.56
CA LYS A 119 -4.96 10.08 9.22
C LYS A 119 -4.22 8.76 8.97
N ILE A 120 -4.50 7.73 9.78
CA ILE A 120 -3.96 6.38 9.60
C ILE A 120 -4.41 5.80 8.27
N THR A 121 -5.70 5.82 8.01
CA THR A 121 -6.31 5.29 6.78
C THR A 121 -5.76 5.99 5.53
N LYS A 122 -5.67 7.32 5.55
CA LYS A 122 -5.09 8.11 4.44
C LYS A 122 -3.62 7.74 4.20
N HIS A 123 -2.84 7.58 5.26
CA HIS A 123 -1.45 7.20 5.16
C HIS A 123 -1.28 5.79 4.56
N LYS A 124 -2.00 4.78 5.07
CA LYS A 124 -1.98 3.41 4.56
C LYS A 124 -2.41 3.37 3.09
N MET A 125 -3.52 4.02 2.76
CA MET A 125 -4.04 4.09 1.39
C MET A 125 -3.03 4.74 0.42
N PHE A 126 -2.34 5.80 0.83
CA PHE A 126 -1.32 6.44 0.02
C PHE A 126 -0.18 5.45 -0.31
N TRP A 127 0.39 4.78 0.69
CA TRP A 127 1.51 3.86 0.48
C TRP A 127 1.12 2.61 -0.30
N ILE A 128 -0.10 2.09 -0.13
CA ILE A 128 -0.63 0.98 -0.94
C ILE A 128 -0.77 1.40 -2.40
N ARG A 129 -1.27 2.61 -2.67
CA ARG A 129 -1.34 3.14 -4.05
C ARG A 129 0.04 3.29 -4.67
N VAL A 130 0.99 3.84 -3.93
CA VAL A 130 2.39 3.95 -4.39
C VAL A 130 2.97 2.57 -4.71
N ALA A 131 2.80 1.59 -3.82
CA ALA A 131 3.24 0.22 -4.06
C ALA A 131 2.61 -0.38 -5.33
N GLY A 132 1.30 -0.20 -5.51
CA GLY A 132 0.58 -0.67 -6.69
C GLY A 132 1.08 -0.03 -8.00
N ILE A 133 1.30 1.28 -8.01
CA ILE A 133 1.83 2.00 -9.18
C ILE A 133 3.23 1.50 -9.52
N LEU A 134 4.12 1.39 -8.53
CA LEU A 134 5.48 0.91 -8.73
C LEU A 134 5.50 -0.54 -9.24
N PHE A 135 4.60 -1.39 -8.73
CA PHE A 135 4.43 -2.76 -9.20
C PHE A 135 4.02 -2.82 -10.68
N VAL A 136 3.03 -2.01 -11.08
CA VAL A 136 2.58 -1.93 -12.48
C VAL A 136 3.71 -1.42 -13.38
N LEU A 137 4.43 -0.38 -12.97
CA LEU A 137 5.57 0.13 -13.74
C LEU A 137 6.69 -0.91 -13.87
N GLY A 138 6.98 -1.65 -12.80
CA GLY A 138 7.92 -2.76 -12.82
C GLY A 138 7.50 -3.87 -13.80
N SER A 139 6.21 -4.19 -13.82
CA SER A 139 5.65 -5.21 -14.73
C SER A 139 5.71 -4.77 -16.19
N ILE A 140 5.45 -3.50 -16.47
CA ILE A 140 5.60 -2.93 -17.82
C ILE A 140 7.07 -2.97 -18.25
N SER A 141 7.99 -2.55 -17.37
CA SER A 141 9.43 -2.60 -17.64
C SER A 141 9.90 -4.02 -17.93
N LEU A 142 9.42 -5.01 -17.19
CA LEU A 142 9.69 -6.42 -17.41
C LEU A 142 9.16 -6.91 -18.77
N ALA A 143 7.93 -6.53 -19.13
CA ALA A 143 7.35 -6.87 -20.43
C ALA A 143 8.16 -6.29 -21.59
N VAL A 144 8.57 -5.03 -21.49
CA VAL A 144 9.45 -4.38 -22.49
C VAL A 144 10.80 -5.10 -22.61
N LEU A 145 11.38 -5.52 -21.46
CA LEU A 145 12.61 -6.30 -21.46
C LEU A 145 12.43 -7.61 -22.22
N ILE A 146 11.38 -8.37 -21.95
CA ILE A 146 11.09 -9.65 -22.62
C ILE A 146 10.92 -9.45 -24.13
N VAL A 147 10.14 -8.45 -24.54
CA VAL A 147 9.94 -8.12 -25.97
C VAL A 147 11.26 -7.74 -26.62
N SER A 148 12.07 -6.92 -25.95
CA SER A 148 13.40 -6.51 -26.45
C SER A 148 14.34 -7.70 -26.65
N ILE A 149 14.30 -8.69 -25.77
CA ILE A 149 15.10 -9.92 -25.89
C ILE A 149 14.61 -10.73 -27.10
N ILE A 150 13.31 -10.95 -27.24
CA ILE A 150 12.72 -11.73 -28.35
C ILE A 150 13.04 -11.08 -29.70
N TRP A 151 13.03 -9.73 -29.76
CA TRP A 151 13.27 -9.00 -31.02
C TRP A 151 14.76 -8.97 -31.43
N ASN A 152 15.67 -9.17 -30.48
CA ASN A 152 17.13 -9.16 -30.74
C ASN A 152 17.74 -10.57 -30.89
N VAL A 153 16.93 -11.61 -30.87
CA VAL A 153 17.30 -13.00 -31.19
C VAL A 153 16.97 -13.28 -32.66
#